data_df3fe6fe7eba26f7fa27af3d7dc068a6
#
_entry.id   df3fe6fe7eba26f7fa27af3d7dc068a6
#
_cell.length_a   1.000
_cell.length_b   1.000
_cell.length_c   1.000
_cell.angle_alpha   90.00
_cell.angle_beta   90.00
_cell.angle_gamma   90.00
#
_symmetry.space_group_name_H-M   'P 1'
#
loop_
_entity.id
_entity.type
_entity.pdbx_description
1 polymer ?
#
loop_
_entity_poly.entity_id
_entity_poly.type
_entity_poly.pdbx_seq_one_letter_code
_entity_poly.pdbx_strand_id
1 'polypeptide(L)'
;NARLTFDEETMAQARKIAEEGVPLSELTDRMDLTGMDIFTIDSADSKDLDDAVSLQRDDEHWYLGVHIADVSHYVRPGTPLDLEAYRRGTSIYYADQVIPMLPKELSNGICSLNPDEVRLTFSALVTLKLSGEIEGFRFVKSYIRSRVKGVYAEINTILDGSASLEILKKYNQLLPQIHLMQQLAQILRKRRFDRGAMNISSNESKFIIEDGKIKDIVPRPTGESERMIEEFMLTANQAAATLAIEQELPFIYRVHDRPQAIKVNLLHELLEHLNIRADRLLENPQPKDFADILESVRGTELEPVINNQLLRTMS
;
A
#
# COMPACT_ATOMS: atom_id res chain seq x y z
N ASN A 1 23.98 12.25 6.42
CA ASN A 1 23.87 12.02 7.86
C ASN A 1 22.40 12.07 8.24
N ALA A 2 21.84 10.97 8.74
CA ALA A 2 20.46 10.91 9.22
C ALA A 2 20.31 11.78 10.49
N ARG A 3 19.20 12.52 10.58
CA ARG A 3 18.84 13.32 11.76
C ARG A 3 18.13 12.40 12.75
N LEU A 4 18.82 12.02 13.81
CA LEU A 4 18.30 11.03 14.77
C LEU A 4 17.26 11.61 15.73
N THR A 5 17.34 12.91 16.03
CA THR A 5 16.46 13.61 16.98
C THR A 5 15.74 14.77 16.31
N PHE A 6 14.62 15.17 16.87
CA PHE A 6 13.90 16.39 16.52
C PHE A 6 14.35 17.54 17.43
N ASP A 7 14.28 18.78 16.94
CA ASP A 7 14.50 19.95 17.77
C ASP A 7 13.30 20.21 18.72
N GLU A 8 13.52 21.05 19.74
CA GLU A 8 12.50 21.29 20.76
C GLU A 8 11.27 22.03 20.22
N GLU A 9 11.43 22.89 19.22
CA GLU A 9 10.31 23.63 18.61
C GLU A 9 9.38 22.68 17.87
N THR A 10 9.94 21.77 17.07
CA THR A 10 9.21 20.69 16.37
C THR A 10 8.49 19.79 17.37
N MET A 11 9.18 19.38 18.45
CA MET A 11 8.60 18.51 19.47
C MET A 11 7.50 19.21 20.28
N ALA A 12 7.65 20.50 20.60
CA ALA A 12 6.62 21.28 21.28
C ALA A 12 5.36 21.38 20.46
N GLN A 13 5.48 21.64 19.14
CA GLN A 13 4.34 21.63 18.21
C GLN A 13 3.68 20.26 18.16
N ALA A 14 4.44 19.17 18.04
CA ALA A 14 3.92 17.81 17.99
C ALA A 14 3.12 17.43 19.24
N ARG A 15 3.67 17.73 20.42
CA ARG A 15 3.00 17.50 21.72
C ARG A 15 1.70 18.28 21.82
N LYS A 16 1.72 19.57 21.45
CA LYS A 16 0.52 20.41 21.46
C LYS A 16 -0.60 19.82 20.59
N ILE A 17 -0.28 19.41 19.36
CA ILE A 17 -1.25 18.79 18.45
C ILE A 17 -1.82 17.48 19.05
N ALA A 18 -0.95 16.65 19.62
CA ALA A 18 -1.38 15.39 20.24
C ALA A 18 -2.30 15.62 21.46
N GLU A 19 -2.02 16.64 22.29
CA GLU A 19 -2.83 17.02 23.45
C GLU A 19 -4.19 17.61 23.05
N GLU A 20 -4.24 18.43 21.98
CA GLU A 20 -5.48 19.00 21.46
C GLU A 20 -6.40 17.93 20.86
N GLY A 21 -5.83 16.83 20.34
CA GLY A 21 -6.57 15.74 19.77
C GLY A 21 -7.30 16.13 18.46
N VAL A 22 -8.46 15.50 18.19
CA VAL A 22 -9.30 15.82 17.04
C VAL A 22 -10.34 16.87 17.47
N PRO A 23 -10.24 18.13 17.00
CA PRO A 23 -11.18 19.17 17.38
C PRO A 23 -12.58 18.89 16.83
N LEU A 24 -13.62 19.07 17.67
CA LEU A 24 -15.00 18.87 17.25
C LEU A 24 -15.40 19.78 16.07
N SER A 25 -14.84 20.97 15.97
CA SER A 25 -15.04 21.89 14.84
C SER A 25 -14.64 21.29 13.49
N GLU A 26 -13.60 20.44 13.48
CA GLU A 26 -13.10 19.79 12.27
C GLU A 26 -14.05 18.71 11.74
N LEU A 27 -14.91 18.16 12.60
CA LEU A 27 -15.85 17.12 12.20
C LEU A 27 -17.04 17.68 11.41
N THR A 28 -17.34 18.98 11.53
CA THR A 28 -18.54 19.60 10.93
C THR A 28 -18.48 19.60 9.39
N ASP A 29 -17.30 19.82 8.82
CA ASP A 29 -17.09 19.92 7.37
C ASP A 29 -16.56 18.62 6.75
N ARG A 30 -16.56 17.52 7.51
CA ARG A 30 -16.07 16.22 7.08
C ARG A 30 -17.19 15.19 7.03
N MET A 31 -17.05 14.24 6.12
CA MET A 31 -17.98 13.11 6.05
C MET A 31 -17.78 12.17 7.24
N ASP A 32 -18.88 11.89 7.96
CA ASP A 32 -18.88 10.89 9.02
C ASP A 32 -18.93 9.47 8.41
N LEU A 33 -17.86 8.71 8.60
CA LEU A 33 -17.76 7.31 8.21
C LEU A 33 -17.59 6.37 9.42
N THR A 34 -17.82 6.85 10.64
CA THR A 34 -17.64 6.07 11.87
C THR A 34 -18.61 4.89 12.01
N GLY A 35 -19.74 4.94 11.30
CA GLY A 35 -20.72 3.86 11.24
C GLY A 35 -20.34 2.69 10.32
N MET A 36 -19.31 2.84 9.50
CA MET A 36 -18.87 1.79 8.59
C MET A 36 -17.92 0.80 9.28
N ASP A 37 -17.86 -0.41 8.74
CA ASP A 37 -16.87 -1.41 9.17
C ASP A 37 -15.53 -1.13 8.45
N ILE A 38 -14.76 -0.24 9.06
CA ILE A 38 -13.44 0.20 8.60
C ILE A 38 -12.39 -0.37 9.54
N PHE A 39 -11.30 -0.90 9.00
CA PHE A 39 -10.19 -1.41 9.80
C PHE A 39 -8.85 -1.32 9.03
N THR A 40 -7.76 -1.30 9.79
CA THR A 40 -6.40 -1.34 9.24
C THR A 40 -5.95 -2.78 9.09
N ILE A 41 -4.98 -3.06 8.19
CA ILE A 41 -4.32 -4.37 8.09
C ILE A 41 -2.82 -4.12 7.87
N ASP A 42 -2.02 -4.44 8.87
CA ASP A 42 -0.59 -4.14 8.92
C ASP A 42 0.25 -5.28 9.49
N SER A 43 1.55 -5.07 9.59
CA SER A 43 2.42 -5.95 10.38
C SER A 43 2.08 -5.85 11.87
N ALA A 44 2.30 -6.93 12.61
CA ALA A 44 2.00 -6.96 14.05
C ALA A 44 2.69 -5.84 14.84
N ASP A 45 3.93 -5.50 14.44
CA ASP A 45 4.77 -4.51 15.10
C ASP A 45 4.52 -3.06 14.63
N SER A 46 3.72 -2.85 13.56
CA SER A 46 3.39 -1.49 13.07
C SER A 46 2.66 -0.69 14.13
N LYS A 47 3.07 0.58 14.27
CA LYS A 47 2.46 1.57 15.17
C LYS A 47 1.92 2.78 14.43
N ASP A 48 2.40 2.98 13.24
CA ASP A 48 2.05 4.01 12.26
C ASP A 48 1.05 3.42 11.26
N LEU A 49 -0.23 3.40 11.65
CA LEU A 49 -1.32 2.85 10.85
C LEU A 49 -1.84 3.95 9.92
N ASP A 50 -1.27 4.04 8.72
CA ASP A 50 -1.50 5.16 7.80
C ASP A 50 -2.73 4.97 6.91
N ASP A 51 -3.17 3.74 6.70
CA ASP A 51 -4.31 3.38 5.85
C ASP A 51 -5.26 2.40 6.50
N ALA A 52 -6.54 2.58 6.20
CA ALA A 52 -7.63 1.68 6.57
C ALA A 52 -8.52 1.43 5.36
N VAL A 53 -9.22 0.31 5.37
CA VAL A 53 -10.05 -0.12 4.27
C VAL A 53 -11.46 -0.48 4.71
N SER A 54 -12.42 -0.30 3.81
CA SER A 54 -13.79 -0.79 3.94
C SER A 54 -14.28 -1.34 2.61
N LEU A 55 -15.18 -2.31 2.65
CA LEU A 55 -15.78 -2.87 1.45
C LEU A 55 -17.24 -3.22 1.69
N GLN A 56 -18.09 -2.81 0.77
CA GLN A 56 -19.47 -3.26 0.67
C GLN A 56 -19.73 -3.76 -0.74
N ARG A 57 -20.75 -4.58 -0.90
CA ARG A 57 -21.18 -5.11 -2.18
C ARG A 57 -22.70 -5.20 -2.22
N ASP A 58 -23.28 -4.83 -3.38
CA ASP A 58 -24.64 -5.19 -3.75
C ASP A 58 -24.65 -6.14 -4.97
N ASP A 59 -25.79 -6.27 -5.62
CA ASP A 59 -25.95 -7.18 -6.77
C ASP A 59 -25.24 -6.68 -8.05
N GLU A 60 -24.87 -5.39 -8.11
CA GLU A 60 -24.34 -4.75 -9.32
C GLU A 60 -22.92 -4.22 -9.13
N HIS A 61 -22.56 -3.80 -7.90
CA HIS A 61 -21.32 -3.07 -7.64
C HIS A 61 -20.59 -3.50 -6.37
N TRP A 62 -19.30 -3.17 -6.38
CA TRP A 62 -18.45 -3.11 -5.19
C TRP A 62 -18.25 -1.65 -4.79
N TYR A 63 -18.29 -1.36 -3.50
CA TYR A 63 -18.04 -0.06 -2.90
C TYR A 63 -16.81 -0.17 -2.00
N LEU A 64 -15.65 0.19 -2.58
CA LEU A 64 -14.37 0.15 -1.90
C LEU A 64 -14.08 1.51 -1.27
N GLY A 65 -13.82 1.54 0.03
CA GLY A 65 -13.27 2.69 0.74
C GLY A 65 -11.80 2.46 1.06
N VAL A 66 -10.96 3.43 0.71
CA VAL A 66 -9.55 3.51 1.12
C VAL A 66 -9.38 4.82 1.87
N HIS A 67 -9.05 4.71 3.15
CA HIS A 67 -9.04 5.82 4.09
C HIS A 67 -7.61 6.08 4.55
N ILE A 68 -7.03 7.19 4.12
CA ILE A 68 -5.65 7.57 4.44
C ILE A 68 -5.66 8.61 5.54
N ALA A 69 -4.78 8.48 6.53
CA ALA A 69 -4.61 9.45 7.60
C ALA A 69 -4.38 10.86 7.04
N ASP A 70 -5.18 11.85 7.45
CA ASP A 70 -5.08 13.23 6.96
C ASP A 70 -3.95 13.98 7.69
N VAL A 71 -2.71 13.54 7.43
CA VAL A 71 -1.49 14.13 8.02
C VAL A 71 -1.37 15.61 7.70
N SER A 72 -1.80 16.03 6.50
CA SER A 72 -1.74 17.43 6.04
C SER A 72 -2.64 18.37 6.85
N HIS A 73 -3.61 17.83 7.59
CA HIS A 73 -4.39 18.60 8.55
C HIS A 73 -3.53 19.10 9.70
N TYR A 74 -2.62 18.27 10.19
CA TYR A 74 -1.77 18.54 11.36
C TYR A 74 -0.44 19.20 10.98
N VAL A 75 0.16 18.76 9.88
CA VAL A 75 1.44 19.29 9.37
C VAL A 75 1.15 20.36 8.33
N ARG A 76 1.05 21.62 8.79
CA ARG A 76 0.73 22.75 7.93
C ARG A 76 1.98 23.35 7.29
N PRO A 77 1.91 23.81 6.03
CA PRO A 77 3.03 24.41 5.32
C PRO A 77 3.72 25.53 6.11
N GLY A 78 5.06 25.52 6.14
CA GLY A 78 5.90 26.52 6.79
C GLY A 78 6.01 26.40 8.31
N THR A 79 5.33 25.43 8.92
CA THR A 79 5.49 25.17 10.38
C THR A 79 6.79 24.42 10.69
N PRO A 80 7.25 24.42 11.96
CA PRO A 80 8.43 23.65 12.38
C PRO A 80 8.35 22.18 11.98
N LEU A 81 7.17 21.54 12.13
CA LEU A 81 6.93 20.15 11.70
C LEU A 81 7.11 19.96 10.20
N ASP A 82 6.55 20.85 9.38
CA ASP A 82 6.65 20.79 7.92
C ASP A 82 8.12 20.98 7.46
N LEU A 83 8.80 21.98 8.01
CA LEU A 83 10.19 22.26 7.68
C LEU A 83 11.12 21.08 8.07
N GLU A 84 10.90 20.46 9.21
CA GLU A 84 11.68 19.31 9.63
C GLU A 84 11.35 18.05 8.80
N ALA A 85 10.07 17.81 8.48
CA ALA A 85 9.64 16.74 7.58
C ALA A 85 10.27 16.91 6.19
N TYR A 86 10.27 18.14 5.65
CA TYR A 86 10.91 18.46 4.37
C TYR A 86 12.42 18.16 4.38
N ARG A 87 13.12 18.51 5.46
CA ARG A 87 14.55 18.22 5.60
C ARG A 87 14.86 16.74 5.71
N ARG A 88 13.97 15.94 6.32
CA ARG A 88 14.13 14.49 6.44
C ARG A 88 13.77 13.78 5.14
N GLY A 89 12.72 14.21 4.48
CA GLY A 89 12.22 13.70 3.20
C GLY A 89 11.58 12.32 3.26
N THR A 90 11.93 11.48 4.23
CA THR A 90 11.38 10.13 4.41
C THR A 90 11.64 9.61 5.82
N SER A 91 10.90 8.59 6.24
CA SER A 91 11.29 7.73 7.36
C SER A 91 12.34 6.72 6.89
N ILE A 92 13.27 6.37 7.77
CA ILE A 92 14.33 5.39 7.49
C ILE A 92 14.12 4.18 8.39
N TYR A 93 13.93 3.02 7.75
CA TYR A 93 13.69 1.77 8.46
C TYR A 93 14.96 0.92 8.49
N TYR A 94 15.47 0.66 9.70
CA TYR A 94 16.52 -0.30 9.95
C TYR A 94 15.93 -1.62 10.47
N ALA A 95 16.77 -2.62 10.62
CA ALA A 95 16.32 -3.93 11.10
C ALA A 95 15.73 -3.89 12.53
N ASP A 96 16.19 -2.99 13.37
CA ASP A 96 15.89 -2.89 14.81
C ASP A 96 15.29 -1.54 15.24
N GLN A 97 15.28 -0.55 14.36
CA GLN A 97 14.80 0.79 14.69
C GLN A 97 14.27 1.55 13.48
N VAL A 98 13.45 2.55 13.75
CA VAL A 98 12.94 3.49 12.76
C VAL A 98 13.38 4.89 13.13
N ILE A 99 13.95 5.63 12.16
CA ILE A 99 14.14 7.07 12.24
C ILE A 99 12.96 7.71 11.51
N PRO A 100 11.94 8.18 12.22
CA PRO A 100 10.71 8.62 11.58
C PRO A 100 10.86 10.00 10.93
N MET A 101 10.10 10.27 9.87
CA MET A 101 10.00 11.58 9.23
C MET A 101 9.27 12.58 10.13
N LEU A 102 8.26 12.13 10.86
CA LEU A 102 7.47 12.91 11.81
C LEU A 102 7.65 12.38 13.24
N PRO A 103 7.53 13.25 14.28
CA PRO A 103 7.51 12.80 15.67
C PRO A 103 6.47 11.71 15.92
N LYS A 104 6.77 10.79 16.85
CA LYS A 104 5.90 9.66 17.19
C LYS A 104 4.54 10.08 17.74
N GLU A 105 4.46 11.26 18.34
CA GLU A 105 3.22 11.90 18.79
C GLU A 105 2.22 12.07 17.65
N LEU A 106 2.73 12.27 16.42
CA LEU A 106 1.92 12.31 15.21
C LEU A 106 1.83 10.91 14.59
N SER A 107 2.96 10.34 14.16
CA SER A 107 2.97 9.13 13.32
C SER A 107 2.37 7.90 14.01
N ASN A 108 2.59 7.72 15.31
CA ASN A 108 2.05 6.60 16.08
C ASN A 108 0.83 7.00 16.92
N GLY A 109 0.58 8.30 17.03
CA GLY A 109 -0.46 8.92 17.86
C GLY A 109 -1.64 9.42 17.05
N ILE A 110 -1.76 10.76 16.94
CA ILE A 110 -2.96 11.40 16.39
C ILE A 110 -3.22 11.10 14.90
N CYS A 111 -2.18 10.83 14.10
CA CYS A 111 -2.33 10.46 12.71
C CYS A 111 -2.57 8.95 12.53
N SER A 112 -2.08 8.10 13.46
CA SER A 112 -2.28 6.66 13.36
C SER A 112 -3.76 6.28 13.52
N LEU A 113 -4.29 5.47 12.60
CA LEU A 113 -5.69 5.04 12.56
C LEU A 113 -5.97 3.94 13.58
N ASN A 114 -5.61 4.22 14.85
CA ASN A 114 -5.75 3.31 15.96
C ASN A 114 -7.22 2.87 16.15
N PRO A 115 -7.47 1.62 16.58
CA PRO A 115 -8.82 1.11 16.79
C PRO A 115 -9.56 1.90 17.89
N ASP A 116 -10.88 1.98 17.73
CA ASP A 116 -11.82 2.63 18.64
C ASP A 116 -11.65 4.14 18.84
N GLU A 117 -10.72 4.77 18.13
CA GLU A 117 -10.47 6.19 18.18
C GLU A 117 -10.99 6.91 16.92
N VAL A 118 -11.52 8.13 17.09
CA VAL A 118 -11.88 8.97 15.95
C VAL A 118 -10.61 9.55 15.34
N ARG A 119 -10.44 9.37 14.04
CA ARG A 119 -9.28 9.87 13.29
C ARG A 119 -9.71 10.59 12.01
N LEU A 120 -9.03 11.69 11.72
CA LEU A 120 -9.23 12.42 10.48
C LEU A 120 -8.60 11.68 9.31
N THR A 121 -9.35 11.55 8.24
CA THR A 121 -8.90 10.86 7.02
C THR A 121 -9.21 11.66 5.76
N PHE A 122 -8.45 11.36 4.72
CA PHE A 122 -8.76 11.66 3.35
C PHE A 122 -9.12 10.35 2.65
N SER A 123 -10.37 10.20 2.26
CA SER A 123 -10.92 8.92 1.81
C SER A 123 -11.18 8.91 0.31
N ALA A 124 -10.67 7.88 -0.37
CA ALA A 124 -11.08 7.49 -1.70
C ALA A 124 -12.27 6.52 -1.60
N LEU A 125 -13.43 6.92 -2.08
CA LEU A 125 -14.63 6.09 -2.18
C LEU A 125 -14.81 5.72 -3.65
N VAL A 126 -14.58 4.44 -3.96
CA VAL A 126 -14.53 3.93 -5.33
C VAL A 126 -15.68 2.95 -5.57
N THR A 127 -16.47 3.20 -6.60
CA THR A 127 -17.50 2.27 -7.10
C THR A 127 -16.91 1.47 -8.25
N LEU A 128 -16.97 0.14 -8.13
CA LEU A 128 -16.50 -0.75 -9.20
C LEU A 128 -17.65 -1.68 -9.62
N LYS A 129 -17.70 -1.96 -10.92
CA LYS A 129 -18.54 -3.05 -11.45
C LYS A 129 -18.11 -4.39 -10.87
N LEU A 130 -18.96 -5.41 -10.93
CA LEU A 130 -18.60 -6.77 -10.48
C LEU A 130 -17.36 -7.33 -11.18
N SER A 131 -17.04 -6.83 -12.38
CA SER A 131 -15.81 -7.15 -13.12
C SER A 131 -14.55 -6.52 -12.54
N GLY A 132 -14.63 -5.64 -11.53
CA GLY A 132 -13.52 -4.86 -10.98
C GLY A 132 -13.13 -3.64 -11.83
N GLU A 133 -13.93 -3.22 -12.79
CA GLU A 133 -13.74 -1.98 -13.53
C GLU A 133 -14.21 -0.79 -12.67
N ILE A 134 -13.39 0.26 -12.57
CA ILE A 134 -13.78 1.49 -11.88
C ILE A 134 -14.88 2.17 -12.71
N GLU A 135 -16.04 2.35 -12.10
CA GLU A 135 -17.18 3.06 -12.71
C GLU A 135 -17.26 4.50 -12.24
N GLY A 136 -16.89 4.75 -10.98
CA GLY A 136 -16.84 6.09 -10.43
C GLY A 136 -16.03 6.15 -9.15
N PHE A 137 -15.62 7.35 -8.78
CA PHE A 137 -14.91 7.59 -7.54
C PHE A 137 -15.11 9.01 -7.04
N ARG A 138 -14.91 9.21 -5.75
CA ARG A 138 -14.83 10.53 -5.14
C ARG A 138 -13.82 10.54 -4.01
N PHE A 139 -13.17 11.68 -3.83
CA PHE A 139 -12.27 11.93 -2.71
C PHE A 139 -12.96 12.89 -1.74
N VAL A 140 -12.92 12.55 -0.46
CA VAL A 140 -13.59 13.33 0.58
C VAL A 140 -12.70 13.45 1.81
N LYS A 141 -12.71 14.65 2.43
CA LYS A 141 -12.27 14.77 3.82
C LYS A 141 -13.29 14.09 4.70
N SER A 142 -12.84 13.20 5.56
CA SER A 142 -13.69 12.35 6.39
C SER A 142 -13.10 12.16 7.77
N TYR A 143 -13.84 11.53 8.64
CA TYR A 143 -13.35 10.94 9.87
C TYR A 143 -13.91 9.55 10.05
N ILE A 144 -13.08 8.68 10.60
CA ILE A 144 -13.37 7.26 10.77
C ILE A 144 -13.19 6.84 12.24
N ARG A 145 -13.69 5.64 12.54
CA ARG A 145 -13.33 4.89 13.74
C ARG A 145 -12.98 3.47 13.30
N SER A 146 -11.68 3.14 13.32
CA SER A 146 -11.23 1.80 13.00
C SER A 146 -11.77 0.78 13.98
N ARG A 147 -12.30 -0.36 13.50
CA ARG A 147 -12.86 -1.43 14.33
C ARG A 147 -11.80 -2.27 15.01
N VAL A 148 -10.69 -2.51 14.32
CA VAL A 148 -9.62 -3.37 14.81
C VAL A 148 -8.32 -3.03 14.11
N LYS A 149 -7.19 -3.19 14.81
CA LYS A 149 -5.88 -3.31 14.17
C LYS A 149 -5.78 -4.73 13.61
N GLY A 150 -5.97 -4.86 12.29
CA GLY A 150 -5.75 -6.09 11.57
C GLY A 150 -4.26 -6.41 11.46
N VAL A 151 -3.92 -7.69 11.45
CA VAL A 151 -2.55 -8.18 11.32
C VAL A 151 -2.48 -9.10 10.10
N TYR A 152 -1.57 -8.83 9.16
CA TYR A 152 -1.43 -9.63 7.94
C TYR A 152 -1.39 -11.13 8.21
N ALA A 153 -0.55 -11.57 9.17
CA ALA A 153 -0.42 -12.98 9.49
C ALA A 153 -1.74 -13.60 10.01
N GLU A 154 -2.53 -12.85 10.81
CA GLU A 154 -3.83 -13.32 11.31
C GLU A 154 -4.86 -13.39 10.19
N ILE A 155 -4.93 -12.36 9.34
CA ILE A 155 -5.84 -12.35 8.18
C ILE A 155 -5.50 -13.49 7.22
N ASN A 156 -4.22 -13.75 6.95
CA ASN A 156 -3.81 -14.88 6.11
C ASN A 156 -4.33 -16.21 6.65
N THR A 157 -4.29 -16.43 7.98
CA THR A 157 -4.87 -17.66 8.59
C THR A 157 -6.40 -17.73 8.47
N ILE A 158 -7.09 -16.59 8.46
CA ILE A 158 -8.54 -16.56 8.17
C ILE A 158 -8.81 -16.97 6.73
N LEU A 159 -8.03 -16.43 5.78
CA LEU A 159 -8.22 -16.66 4.35
C LEU A 159 -7.89 -18.09 3.92
N ASP A 160 -6.95 -18.76 4.59
CA ASP A 160 -6.58 -20.15 4.32
C ASP A 160 -7.33 -21.18 5.19
N GLY A 161 -8.17 -20.71 6.13
CA GLY A 161 -9.01 -21.56 6.99
C GLY A 161 -8.27 -22.18 8.19
N SER A 162 -7.06 -21.74 8.51
CA SER A 162 -6.25 -22.25 9.63
C SER A 162 -6.33 -21.41 10.91
N ALA A 163 -7.18 -20.36 10.92
CA ALA A 163 -7.30 -19.42 12.02
C ALA A 163 -7.74 -20.08 13.33
N SER A 164 -7.08 -19.70 14.43
CA SER A 164 -7.51 -20.11 15.77
C SER A 164 -8.85 -19.51 16.17
N LEU A 165 -9.52 -20.11 17.18
CA LEU A 165 -10.76 -19.56 17.71
C LEU A 165 -10.60 -18.13 18.29
N GLU A 166 -9.43 -17.80 18.78
CA GLU A 166 -9.12 -16.48 19.30
C GLU A 166 -9.10 -15.45 18.18
N ILE A 167 -8.42 -15.76 17.07
CA ILE A 167 -8.37 -14.93 15.86
C ILE A 167 -9.80 -14.76 15.31
N LEU A 168 -10.55 -15.83 15.14
CA LEU A 168 -11.93 -15.76 14.66
C LEU A 168 -12.83 -14.89 15.55
N LYS A 169 -12.63 -14.91 16.87
CA LYS A 169 -13.35 -14.03 17.81
C LYS A 169 -12.97 -12.56 17.63
N LYS A 170 -11.66 -12.27 17.48
CA LYS A 170 -11.15 -10.91 17.25
C LYS A 170 -11.79 -10.27 16.02
N TYR A 171 -11.95 -11.01 14.94
CA TYR A 171 -12.47 -10.53 13.66
C TYR A 171 -13.95 -10.89 13.40
N ASN A 172 -14.68 -11.41 14.40
CA ASN A 172 -16.00 -12.02 14.20
C ASN A 172 -16.95 -11.19 13.33
N GLN A 173 -17.07 -9.89 13.59
CA GLN A 173 -17.96 -8.99 12.84
C GLN A 173 -17.44 -8.66 11.42
N LEU A 174 -16.14 -8.84 11.17
CA LEU A 174 -15.46 -8.48 9.94
C LEU A 174 -15.21 -9.68 9.00
N LEU A 175 -15.45 -10.92 9.47
CA LEU A 175 -15.19 -12.12 8.67
C LEU A 175 -15.88 -12.11 7.30
N PRO A 176 -17.17 -11.75 7.16
CA PRO A 176 -17.80 -11.68 5.85
C PRO A 176 -17.13 -10.66 4.93
N GLN A 177 -16.75 -9.50 5.48
CA GLN A 177 -16.10 -8.44 4.72
C GLN A 177 -14.67 -8.83 4.29
N ILE A 178 -13.91 -9.52 5.13
CA ILE A 178 -12.56 -10.03 4.80
C ILE A 178 -12.63 -10.99 3.59
N HIS A 179 -13.60 -11.90 3.56
CA HIS A 179 -13.79 -12.78 2.41
C HIS A 179 -14.25 -12.05 1.14
N LEU A 180 -15.11 -11.03 1.26
CA LEU A 180 -15.46 -10.16 0.13
C LEU A 180 -14.25 -9.38 -0.40
N MET A 181 -13.41 -8.89 0.50
CA MET A 181 -12.16 -8.21 0.15
C MET A 181 -11.21 -9.11 -0.63
N GLN A 182 -11.07 -10.37 -0.22
CA GLN A 182 -10.30 -11.36 -0.98
C GLN A 182 -10.84 -11.55 -2.40
N GLN A 183 -12.15 -11.71 -2.54
CA GLN A 183 -12.80 -11.88 -3.85
C GLN A 183 -12.52 -10.68 -4.77
N LEU A 184 -12.72 -9.46 -4.26
CA LEU A 184 -12.45 -8.25 -5.05
C LEU A 184 -10.98 -8.15 -5.43
N ALA A 185 -10.06 -8.39 -4.49
CA ALA A 185 -8.63 -8.33 -4.75
C ALA A 185 -8.19 -9.32 -5.85
N GLN A 186 -8.73 -10.53 -5.85
CA GLN A 186 -8.47 -11.52 -6.91
C GLN A 186 -8.95 -11.04 -8.28
N ILE A 187 -10.14 -10.42 -8.34
CA ILE A 187 -10.69 -9.82 -9.58
C ILE A 187 -9.78 -8.69 -10.08
N LEU A 188 -9.42 -7.75 -9.20
CA LEU A 188 -8.55 -6.61 -9.52
C LEU A 188 -7.18 -7.09 -10.01
N ARG A 189 -6.59 -8.03 -9.30
CA ARG A 189 -5.30 -8.62 -9.65
C ARG A 189 -5.34 -9.31 -11.02
N LYS A 190 -6.36 -10.14 -11.26
CA LYS A 190 -6.55 -10.77 -12.57
C LYS A 190 -6.60 -9.74 -13.69
N ARG A 191 -7.42 -8.69 -13.55
CA ARG A 191 -7.50 -7.60 -14.53
C ARG A 191 -6.15 -6.92 -14.77
N ARG A 192 -5.39 -6.69 -13.70
CA ARG A 192 -4.06 -6.08 -13.79
C ARG A 192 -3.10 -6.96 -14.60
N PHE A 193 -3.09 -8.25 -14.36
CA PHE A 193 -2.27 -9.21 -15.12
C PHE A 193 -2.74 -9.36 -16.56
N ASP A 194 -4.05 -9.40 -16.80
CA ASP A 194 -4.62 -9.46 -18.17
C ASP A 194 -4.18 -8.23 -19.01
N ARG A 195 -3.90 -7.10 -18.37
CA ARG A 195 -3.36 -5.88 -19.01
C ARG A 195 -1.83 -5.87 -19.15
N GLY A 196 -1.14 -6.89 -18.68
CA GLY A 196 0.30 -7.04 -18.81
C GLY A 196 1.12 -6.59 -17.59
N ALA A 197 0.52 -6.57 -16.40
CA ALA A 197 1.31 -6.40 -15.19
C ALA A 197 2.29 -7.56 -15.02
N MET A 198 3.53 -7.25 -14.66
CA MET A 198 4.59 -8.23 -14.46
C MET A 198 4.63 -8.66 -13.00
N ASN A 199 4.66 -9.97 -12.76
CA ASN A 199 4.91 -10.50 -11.42
C ASN A 199 6.40 -10.76 -11.22
N ILE A 200 7.12 -9.70 -10.91
CA ILE A 200 8.56 -9.82 -10.61
C ILE A 200 8.67 -10.12 -9.11
N SER A 201 8.99 -11.37 -8.78
CA SER A 201 9.19 -11.77 -7.40
C SER A 201 10.50 -11.17 -6.87
N SER A 202 10.42 -10.26 -5.92
CA SER A 202 11.55 -9.89 -5.07
C SER A 202 11.41 -10.61 -3.74
N ASN A 203 12.40 -11.38 -3.35
CA ASN A 203 12.44 -11.97 -2.02
C ASN A 203 12.86 -10.89 -1.02
N GLU A 204 11.89 -10.30 -0.33
CA GLU A 204 12.19 -9.48 0.83
C GLU A 204 12.77 -10.36 1.94
N SER A 205 13.74 -9.82 2.67
CA SER A 205 14.36 -10.51 3.80
C SER A 205 13.89 -9.91 5.11
N LYS A 206 13.56 -10.76 6.08
CA LYS A 206 13.30 -10.38 7.46
C LYS A 206 14.50 -10.75 8.33
N PHE A 207 14.98 -9.79 9.13
CA PHE A 207 16.00 -10.04 10.13
C PHE A 207 15.36 -10.59 11.39
N ILE A 208 15.90 -11.70 11.89
CA ILE A 208 15.58 -12.23 13.22
C ILE A 208 16.62 -11.66 14.17
N ILE A 209 16.15 -10.84 15.12
CA ILE A 209 17.03 -10.16 16.08
C ILE A 209 16.74 -10.72 17.47
N GLU A 210 17.78 -11.20 18.15
CA GLU A 210 17.76 -11.62 19.56
C GLU A 210 18.89 -10.92 20.31
N ASP A 211 18.57 -10.34 21.46
CA ASP A 211 19.52 -9.59 22.30
C ASP A 211 20.30 -8.49 21.54
N GLY A 212 19.62 -7.78 20.62
CA GLY A 212 20.20 -6.70 19.81
C GLY A 212 21.20 -7.18 18.75
N LYS A 213 21.26 -8.48 18.44
CA LYS A 213 22.12 -9.06 17.39
C LYS A 213 21.26 -9.77 16.34
N ILE A 214 21.66 -9.64 15.08
CA ILE A 214 21.06 -10.40 13.99
C ILE A 214 21.44 -11.86 14.19
N LYS A 215 20.43 -12.71 14.44
CA LYS A 215 20.58 -14.16 14.60
C LYS A 215 20.41 -14.86 13.28
N ASP A 216 19.48 -14.42 12.44
CA ASP A 216 19.18 -15.06 11.17
C ASP A 216 18.58 -14.05 10.18
N ILE A 217 18.61 -14.39 8.89
CA ILE A 217 17.97 -13.66 7.80
C ILE A 217 17.08 -14.65 7.05
N VAL A 218 15.77 -14.44 7.14
CA VAL A 218 14.79 -15.34 6.54
C VAL A 218 14.00 -14.63 5.44
N PRO A 219 13.55 -15.35 4.39
CA PRO A 219 12.64 -14.77 3.41
C PRO A 219 11.34 -14.34 4.08
N ARG A 220 10.84 -13.16 3.71
CA ARG A 220 9.50 -12.69 4.09
C ARG A 220 8.53 -12.99 2.94
N PRO A 221 7.73 -14.05 3.03
CA PRO A 221 6.73 -14.33 2.00
C PRO A 221 5.62 -13.27 2.02
N THR A 222 5.22 -12.79 0.85
CA THR A 222 4.05 -11.96 0.69
C THR A 222 2.81 -12.84 0.68
N GLY A 223 1.93 -12.67 1.65
CA GLY A 223 0.69 -13.42 1.78
C GLY A 223 -0.44 -12.86 0.92
N GLU A 224 -1.62 -13.46 1.03
CA GLU A 224 -2.81 -13.04 0.30
C GLU A 224 -3.35 -11.71 0.83
N SER A 225 -3.26 -11.46 2.14
CA SER A 225 -3.70 -10.21 2.76
C SER A 225 -2.85 -9.00 2.35
N GLU A 226 -1.53 -9.16 2.22
CA GLU A 226 -0.65 -8.12 1.71
C GLU A 226 -0.99 -7.76 0.26
N ARG A 227 -1.22 -8.78 -0.58
CA ARG A 227 -1.65 -8.58 -1.97
C ARG A 227 -3.02 -7.92 -2.07
N MET A 228 -3.92 -8.24 -1.15
CA MET A 228 -5.24 -7.64 -1.08
C MET A 228 -5.15 -6.13 -0.82
N ILE A 229 -4.36 -5.71 0.16
CA ILE A 229 -4.14 -4.29 0.45
C ILE A 229 -3.41 -3.60 -0.72
N GLU A 230 -2.41 -4.25 -1.33
CA GLU A 230 -1.75 -3.74 -2.55
C GLU A 230 -2.76 -3.38 -3.64
N GLU A 231 -3.70 -4.28 -4.00
CA GLU A 231 -4.69 -4.02 -5.05
C GLU A 231 -5.63 -2.86 -4.68
N PHE A 232 -6.00 -2.71 -3.41
CA PHE A 232 -6.85 -1.61 -2.96
C PHE A 232 -6.12 -0.27 -3.02
N MET A 233 -4.86 -0.22 -2.58
CA MET A 233 -4.02 0.97 -2.68
C MET A 233 -3.78 1.36 -4.15
N LEU A 234 -3.49 0.38 -5.03
CA LEU A 234 -3.36 0.62 -6.47
C LEU A 234 -4.64 1.19 -7.07
N THR A 235 -5.82 0.70 -6.66
CA THR A 235 -7.11 1.20 -7.12
C THR A 235 -7.33 2.66 -6.70
N ALA A 236 -7.05 3.01 -5.44
CA ALA A 236 -7.15 4.38 -4.95
C ALA A 236 -6.14 5.31 -5.63
N ASN A 237 -4.90 4.86 -5.83
CA ASN A 237 -3.86 5.62 -6.53
C ASN A 237 -4.24 5.87 -8.00
N GLN A 238 -4.81 4.89 -8.68
CA GLN A 238 -5.31 5.03 -10.04
C GLN A 238 -6.46 6.07 -10.10
N ALA A 239 -7.40 6.00 -9.17
CA ALA A 239 -8.49 6.99 -9.08
C ALA A 239 -7.94 8.41 -8.83
N ALA A 240 -6.94 8.57 -7.94
CA ALA A 240 -6.32 9.87 -7.67
C ALA A 240 -5.60 10.45 -8.90
N ALA A 241 -4.83 9.60 -9.62
CA ALA A 241 -4.15 10.03 -10.84
C ALA A 241 -5.16 10.40 -11.94
N THR A 242 -6.24 9.64 -12.08
CA THR A 242 -7.31 9.94 -13.04
C THR A 242 -7.97 11.27 -12.73
N LEU A 243 -8.34 11.53 -11.46
CA LEU A 243 -8.90 12.80 -11.03
C LEU A 243 -7.99 13.98 -11.38
N ALA A 244 -6.69 13.83 -11.08
CA ALA A 244 -5.71 14.89 -11.31
C ALA A 244 -5.54 15.19 -12.81
N ILE A 245 -5.59 14.17 -13.68
CA ILE A 245 -5.54 14.33 -15.14
C ILE A 245 -6.83 15.01 -15.65
N GLU A 246 -8.00 14.51 -15.25
CA GLU A 246 -9.29 15.02 -15.72
C GLU A 246 -9.55 16.48 -15.31
N GLN A 247 -9.03 16.88 -14.16
CA GLN A 247 -9.21 18.24 -13.64
C GLN A 247 -7.98 19.15 -13.85
N GLU A 248 -6.97 18.68 -14.58
CA GLU A 248 -5.72 19.41 -14.84
C GLU A 248 -5.07 19.98 -13.57
N LEU A 249 -5.11 19.17 -12.48
CA LEU A 249 -4.54 19.59 -11.20
C LEU A 249 -3.01 19.53 -11.22
N PRO A 250 -2.32 20.45 -10.51
CA PRO A 250 -0.88 20.32 -10.27
C PRO A 250 -0.61 19.11 -9.36
N PHE A 251 -0.16 18.03 -9.95
CA PHE A 251 0.01 16.75 -9.30
C PHE A 251 1.36 16.13 -9.65
N ILE A 252 1.98 15.40 -8.70
CA ILE A 252 3.24 14.70 -8.94
C ILE A 252 2.92 13.26 -9.34
N TYR A 253 3.19 12.94 -10.62
CA TYR A 253 3.00 11.59 -11.15
C TYR A 253 4.30 10.79 -11.02
N ARG A 254 4.19 9.56 -10.51
CA ARG A 254 5.28 8.59 -10.63
C ARG A 254 5.13 7.86 -11.96
N VAL A 255 6.05 8.11 -12.87
CA VAL A 255 6.04 7.55 -14.22
C VAL A 255 7.23 6.63 -14.44
N HIS A 256 7.08 5.70 -15.38
CA HIS A 256 8.17 4.89 -15.91
C HIS A 256 8.19 5.05 -17.42
N ASP A 257 9.36 5.42 -17.95
CA ASP A 257 9.56 5.53 -19.37
C ASP A 257 9.58 4.15 -20.04
N ARG A 258 9.44 4.15 -21.37
CA ARG A 258 9.63 2.93 -22.15
C ARG A 258 11.06 2.43 -21.98
N PRO A 259 11.27 1.11 -21.94
CA PRO A 259 12.61 0.54 -21.91
C PRO A 259 13.46 1.05 -23.07
N GLN A 260 14.74 1.32 -22.80
CA GLN A 260 15.68 1.74 -23.84
C GLN A 260 15.89 0.62 -24.86
N ALA A 261 15.87 0.93 -26.16
CA ALA A 261 16.00 -0.06 -27.22
C ALA A 261 17.27 -0.93 -27.08
N ILE A 262 18.39 -0.34 -26.64
CA ILE A 262 19.62 -1.09 -26.40
C ILE A 262 19.48 -2.16 -25.31
N LYS A 263 18.74 -1.85 -24.23
CA LYS A 263 18.49 -2.81 -23.16
C LYS A 263 17.52 -3.91 -23.59
N VAL A 264 16.54 -3.57 -24.43
CA VAL A 264 15.58 -4.54 -25.00
C VAL A 264 16.32 -5.50 -25.93
N ASN A 265 17.23 -5.00 -26.78
CA ASN A 265 18.04 -5.84 -27.65
C ASN A 265 18.94 -6.81 -26.87
N LEU A 266 19.59 -6.34 -25.79
CA LEU A 266 20.41 -7.20 -24.92
C LEU A 266 19.56 -8.29 -24.23
N LEU A 267 18.34 -7.94 -23.81
CA LEU A 267 17.40 -8.93 -23.29
C LEU A 267 17.01 -9.95 -24.35
N HIS A 268 16.70 -9.50 -25.56
CA HIS A 268 16.33 -10.38 -26.68
C HIS A 268 17.46 -11.35 -27.02
N GLU A 269 18.72 -10.87 -27.15
CA GLU A 269 19.88 -11.72 -27.38
C GLU A 269 20.06 -12.80 -26.31
N LEU A 270 19.88 -12.43 -25.03
CA LEU A 270 19.93 -13.38 -23.92
C LEU A 270 18.85 -14.45 -24.07
N LEU A 271 17.60 -14.04 -24.38
CA LEU A 271 16.46 -14.94 -24.54
C LEU A 271 16.68 -15.91 -25.72
N GLU A 272 17.22 -15.44 -26.84
CA GLU A 272 17.59 -16.29 -27.97
C GLU A 272 18.63 -17.36 -27.57
N HIS A 273 19.68 -16.98 -26.84
CA HIS A 273 20.68 -17.92 -26.34
C HIS A 273 20.10 -18.99 -25.39
N LEU A 274 19.01 -18.63 -24.70
CA LEU A 274 18.29 -19.56 -23.80
C LEU A 274 17.15 -20.31 -24.52
N ASN A 275 17.01 -20.15 -25.85
CA ASN A 275 15.92 -20.72 -26.66
C ASN A 275 14.51 -20.30 -26.20
N ILE A 276 14.38 -19.09 -25.66
CA ILE A 276 13.09 -18.47 -25.30
C ILE A 276 12.63 -17.54 -26.41
N ARG A 277 11.45 -17.78 -26.97
CA ARG A 277 10.91 -16.95 -28.05
C ARG A 277 10.50 -15.57 -27.54
N ALA A 278 11.01 -14.51 -28.17
CA ALA A 278 10.77 -13.13 -27.78
C ALA A 278 10.74 -12.16 -28.97
N ASP A 279 10.36 -12.60 -30.15
CA ASP A 279 10.41 -11.82 -31.40
C ASP A 279 9.65 -10.48 -31.30
N ARG A 280 8.54 -10.43 -30.53
CA ARG A 280 7.74 -9.23 -30.33
C ARG A 280 8.47 -8.09 -29.62
N LEU A 281 9.54 -8.39 -28.89
CA LEU A 281 10.32 -7.36 -28.19
C LEU A 281 11.00 -6.37 -29.12
N LEU A 282 11.32 -6.78 -30.35
CA LEU A 282 12.06 -5.97 -31.31
C LEU A 282 11.20 -4.97 -32.10
N GLU A 283 9.90 -5.20 -32.21
CA GLU A 283 9.04 -4.37 -33.07
C GLU A 283 8.44 -3.16 -32.33
N ASN A 284 7.75 -3.38 -31.24
CA ASN A 284 7.17 -2.35 -30.33
C ASN A 284 6.69 -3.02 -29.03
N PRO A 285 7.61 -3.36 -28.13
CA PRO A 285 7.28 -4.16 -26.96
C PRO A 285 6.20 -3.53 -26.09
N GLN A 286 5.19 -4.32 -25.79
CA GLN A 286 4.12 -3.96 -24.87
C GLN A 286 4.39 -4.59 -23.49
N PRO A 287 3.84 -4.04 -22.40
CA PRO A 287 3.99 -4.65 -21.06
C PRO A 287 3.65 -6.14 -21.03
N LYS A 288 2.67 -6.56 -21.81
CA LYS A 288 2.24 -7.96 -21.89
C LYS A 288 3.31 -8.88 -22.48
N ASP A 289 4.10 -8.42 -23.44
CA ASP A 289 5.16 -9.23 -24.05
C ASP A 289 6.24 -9.61 -23.01
N PHE A 290 6.56 -8.68 -22.09
CA PHE A 290 7.45 -8.96 -20.99
C PHE A 290 6.81 -9.86 -19.92
N ALA A 291 5.52 -9.69 -19.64
CA ALA A 291 4.78 -10.55 -18.71
C ALA A 291 4.70 -11.99 -19.22
N ASP A 292 4.47 -12.20 -20.51
CA ASP A 292 4.41 -13.52 -21.14
C ASP A 292 5.77 -14.25 -21.05
N ILE A 293 6.90 -13.51 -21.18
CA ILE A 293 8.24 -14.07 -20.98
C ILE A 293 8.44 -14.54 -19.54
N LEU A 294 8.07 -13.71 -18.55
CA LEU A 294 8.15 -14.09 -17.13
C LEU A 294 7.32 -15.35 -16.82
N GLU A 295 6.12 -15.42 -17.40
CA GLU A 295 5.25 -16.59 -17.22
C GLU A 295 5.85 -17.86 -17.84
N SER A 296 6.52 -17.73 -19.00
CA SER A 296 7.13 -18.87 -19.70
C SER A 296 8.28 -19.52 -18.91
N VAL A 297 8.93 -18.78 -18.01
CA VAL A 297 10.08 -19.25 -17.22
C VAL A 297 9.71 -19.53 -15.76
N ARG A 298 8.46 -19.32 -15.38
CA ARG A 298 7.99 -19.50 -13.99
C ARG A 298 8.24 -20.92 -13.50
N GLY A 299 8.82 -21.04 -12.30
CA GLY A 299 9.15 -22.34 -11.67
C GLY A 299 10.33 -23.06 -12.28
N THR A 300 11.04 -22.45 -13.25
CA THR A 300 12.27 -23.02 -13.82
C THR A 300 13.51 -22.42 -13.19
N GLU A 301 14.68 -23.05 -13.40
CA GLU A 301 15.97 -22.51 -12.95
C GLU A 301 16.34 -21.17 -13.60
N LEU A 302 15.69 -20.81 -14.71
CA LEU A 302 15.91 -19.56 -15.44
C LEU A 302 15.14 -18.39 -14.84
N GLU A 303 14.09 -18.63 -14.05
CA GLU A 303 13.23 -17.59 -13.50
C GLU A 303 14.01 -16.48 -12.77
N PRO A 304 14.95 -16.77 -11.83
CA PRO A 304 15.69 -15.71 -11.14
C PRO A 304 16.56 -14.85 -12.07
N VAL A 305 17.15 -15.49 -13.09
CA VAL A 305 18.02 -14.82 -14.07
C VAL A 305 17.20 -13.87 -14.94
N ILE A 306 16.06 -14.34 -15.46
CA ILE A 306 15.19 -13.56 -16.33
C ILE A 306 14.52 -12.43 -15.54
N ASN A 307 14.05 -12.67 -14.32
CA ASN A 307 13.51 -11.65 -13.44
C ASN A 307 14.50 -10.49 -13.22
N ASN A 308 15.76 -10.82 -12.92
CA ASN A 308 16.80 -9.83 -12.68
C ASN A 308 17.13 -9.03 -13.96
N GLN A 309 17.26 -9.72 -15.10
CA GLN A 309 17.56 -9.06 -16.37
C GLN A 309 16.39 -8.17 -16.81
N LEU A 310 15.17 -8.59 -16.61
CA LEU A 310 13.96 -7.83 -16.94
C LEU A 310 13.86 -6.56 -16.08
N LEU A 311 14.12 -6.65 -14.76
CA LEU A 311 14.21 -5.49 -13.87
C LEU A 311 15.22 -4.46 -14.38
N ARG A 312 16.41 -4.91 -14.81
CA ARG A 312 17.45 -4.02 -15.37
C ARG A 312 17.05 -3.40 -16.71
N THR A 313 16.21 -4.09 -17.47
CA THR A 313 15.71 -3.60 -18.76
C THR A 313 14.67 -2.49 -18.56
N MET A 314 13.82 -2.61 -17.52
CA MET A 314 12.77 -1.64 -17.20
C MET A 314 13.26 -0.37 -16.50
N SER A 315 14.44 -0.35 -15.92
CA SER A 315 15.00 0.77 -15.14
C SER A 315 15.72 1.82 -15.97
#